data_1b03b85d254d02189678f76302fdf54c
#
_entry.id   1b03b85d254d02189678f76302fdf54c
#
_cell.length_a   1.000
_cell.length_b   1.000
_cell.length_c   1.000
_cell.angle_alpha   90.00
_cell.angle_beta   90.00
_cell.angle_gamma   90.00
#
_symmetry.space_group_name_H-M   'P 1'
#
loop_
_entity.id
_entity.type
_entity.pdbx_description
1 polymer ?
#
loop_
_entity_poly.entity_id
_entity_poly.type
_entity_poly.pdbx_seq_one_letter_code
_entity_poly.pdbx_strand_id
1 'polypeptide(L)'
;MPRNQAQRMFFAFVTVVITVHAYVFYSLYVINGSVLTGYASLAAGRQVNHVIEAINILGGIEVFGNRIPIWGVVLAEFCLAYLLEMIMGSPCSFKLACKCFDMKTTHPVIFESAIICATVGLMCPAMSFIAAILYYPYSSMDFNIFTLLANWLKLVCFNFPFAFFTQLFFIQPLVRTVFKIIFRKDIEARKKEAH
;
A
#
# COMPACT_ATOMS: atom_id res chain seq x y z
N MET A 1 -18.58 1.75 11.28
CA MET A 1 -18.06 2.55 10.18
C MET A 1 -17.86 3.99 10.59
N PRO A 2 -16.83 4.69 10.11
CA PRO A 2 -16.59 6.08 10.42
C PRO A 2 -17.73 6.96 9.88
N ARG A 3 -18.28 7.85 10.72
CA ARG A 3 -19.36 8.77 10.34
C ARG A 3 -18.86 10.20 10.14
N ASN A 4 -17.94 10.63 10.98
CA ASN A 4 -17.39 11.99 10.94
C ASN A 4 -16.18 12.04 10.00
N GLN A 5 -15.91 13.22 9.43
CA GLN A 5 -14.77 13.44 8.55
C GLN A 5 -13.44 13.06 9.24
N ALA A 6 -13.26 13.44 10.51
CA ALA A 6 -12.08 13.08 11.29
C ALA A 6 -11.91 11.56 11.45
N GLN A 7 -13.00 10.82 11.70
CA GLN A 7 -12.96 9.36 11.79
C GLN A 7 -12.63 8.70 10.43
N ARG A 8 -13.10 9.28 9.32
CA ARG A 8 -12.76 8.81 7.96
C ARG A 8 -11.30 9.05 7.65
N MET A 9 -10.79 10.24 7.97
CA MET A 9 -9.36 10.56 7.79
C MET A 9 -8.48 9.65 8.63
N PHE A 10 -8.83 9.42 9.90
CA PHE A 10 -8.10 8.50 10.77
C PHE A 10 -8.11 7.06 10.23
N PHE A 11 -9.27 6.58 9.79
CA PHE A 11 -9.40 5.25 9.19
C PHE A 11 -8.53 5.10 7.94
N ALA A 12 -8.58 6.07 7.03
CA ALA A 12 -7.75 6.12 5.84
C ALA A 12 -6.26 6.18 6.20
N PHE A 13 -5.89 7.03 7.16
CA PHE A 13 -4.51 7.15 7.64
C PHE A 13 -3.95 5.81 8.13
N VAL A 14 -4.64 5.12 9.04
CA VAL A 14 -4.19 3.81 9.56
C VAL A 14 -4.12 2.77 8.45
N THR A 15 -5.10 2.75 7.55
CA THR A 15 -5.10 1.85 6.39
C THR A 15 -3.87 2.06 5.53
N VAL A 16 -3.58 3.31 5.17
CA VAL A 16 -2.44 3.65 4.29
C VAL A 16 -1.11 3.34 4.98
N VAL A 17 -0.95 3.67 6.27
CA VAL A 17 0.27 3.32 7.03
C VAL A 17 0.57 1.83 6.93
N ILE A 18 -0.41 0.98 7.25
CA ILE A 18 -0.21 -0.47 7.24
C ILE A 18 0.03 -0.97 5.81
N THR A 19 -0.73 -0.46 4.85
CA THR A 19 -0.62 -0.85 3.44
C THR A 19 0.75 -0.53 2.87
N VAL A 20 1.26 0.70 3.07
CA VAL A 20 2.56 1.12 2.54
C VAL A 20 3.68 0.27 3.13
N HIS A 21 3.66 0.03 4.45
CA HIS A 21 4.67 -0.84 5.05
C HIS A 21 4.63 -2.26 4.49
N ALA A 22 3.44 -2.86 4.35
CA ALA A 22 3.30 -4.19 3.77
C ALA A 22 3.81 -4.23 2.32
N TYR A 23 3.53 -3.20 1.52
CA TYR A 23 3.98 -3.10 0.13
C TYR A 23 5.49 -2.91 0.00
N VAL A 24 6.08 -2.01 0.78
CA VAL A 24 7.53 -1.80 0.76
C VAL A 24 8.25 -3.08 1.12
N PHE A 25 7.81 -3.78 2.17
CA PHE A 25 8.38 -5.08 2.53
C PHE A 25 8.22 -6.11 1.41
N TYR A 26 7.03 -6.24 0.84
CA TYR A 26 6.75 -7.16 -0.27
C TYR A 26 7.61 -6.84 -1.50
N SER A 27 7.68 -5.58 -1.88
CA SER A 27 8.46 -5.13 -3.05
C SER A 27 9.97 -5.42 -2.86
N LEU A 28 10.50 -5.13 -1.68
CA LEU A 28 11.92 -5.32 -1.39
C LEU A 28 12.31 -6.80 -1.30
N TYR A 29 11.52 -7.60 -0.58
CA TYR A 29 11.91 -8.97 -0.24
C TYR A 29 11.39 -10.02 -1.20
N VAL A 30 10.24 -9.80 -1.82
CA VAL A 30 9.63 -10.78 -2.71
C VAL A 30 9.89 -10.46 -4.19
N ILE A 31 9.67 -9.21 -4.61
CA ILE A 31 9.81 -8.84 -6.03
C ILE A 31 11.29 -8.59 -6.38
N ASN A 32 12.01 -7.86 -5.55
CA ASN A 32 13.43 -7.55 -5.75
C ASN A 32 14.31 -8.52 -4.94
N GLY A 33 14.38 -9.78 -5.35
CA GLY A 33 15.16 -10.83 -4.68
C GLY A 33 16.66 -10.54 -4.49
N SER A 34 17.19 -9.44 -5.05
CA SER A 34 18.53 -8.94 -4.80
C SER A 34 18.83 -8.67 -3.32
N VAL A 35 17.80 -8.35 -2.54
CA VAL A 35 17.92 -8.17 -1.09
C VAL A 35 18.14 -9.51 -0.39
N LEU A 36 17.44 -10.57 -0.83
CA LEU A 36 17.62 -11.94 -0.30
C LEU A 36 19.01 -12.51 -0.64
N THR A 37 19.54 -12.20 -1.82
CA THR A 37 20.91 -12.59 -2.18
C THR A 37 21.96 -11.84 -1.33
N GLY A 38 21.68 -10.59 -0.92
CA GLY A 38 22.50 -9.87 0.05
C GLY A 38 22.52 -10.56 1.42
N TYR A 39 21.38 -11.00 1.93
CA TYR A 39 21.30 -11.78 3.17
C TYR A 39 22.00 -13.14 3.08
N ALA A 40 21.83 -13.86 1.98
CA ALA A 40 22.49 -15.13 1.76
C ALA A 40 24.01 -14.98 1.73
N SER A 41 24.55 -13.89 1.17
CA SER A 41 25.97 -13.59 1.17
C SER A 41 26.51 -13.18 2.55
N LEU A 42 25.68 -12.56 3.39
CA LEU A 42 25.99 -12.27 4.80
C LEU A 42 25.99 -13.54 5.65
N ALA A 43 25.00 -14.41 5.47
CA ALA A 43 24.93 -15.70 6.16
C ALA A 43 26.09 -16.64 5.80
N ALA A 44 26.71 -16.46 4.64
CA ALA A 44 27.89 -17.20 4.17
C ALA A 44 29.22 -16.70 4.75
N GLY A 45 29.23 -15.85 5.77
CA GLY A 45 30.43 -15.54 6.57
C GLY A 45 31.37 -14.48 6.03
N ARG A 46 30.90 -13.52 5.25
CA ARG A 46 31.70 -12.36 4.85
C ARG A 46 31.86 -11.34 5.98
N GLN A 47 33.04 -10.74 6.07
CA GLN A 47 33.47 -9.86 7.15
C GLN A 47 32.58 -8.64 7.41
N VAL A 48 32.69 -8.06 8.61
CA VAL A 48 31.90 -6.96 9.21
C VAL A 48 31.68 -5.73 8.29
N ASN A 49 32.61 -5.47 7.35
CA ASN A 49 32.46 -4.37 6.39
C ASN A 49 31.26 -4.54 5.45
N HIS A 50 30.84 -5.78 5.21
CA HIS A 50 29.67 -6.11 4.41
C HIS A 50 28.33 -5.96 5.15
N VAL A 51 28.34 -5.87 6.48
CA VAL A 51 27.14 -5.59 7.26
C VAL A 51 26.66 -4.16 6.99
N ILE A 52 27.59 -3.19 6.94
CA ILE A 52 27.28 -1.80 6.62
C ILE A 52 26.83 -1.69 5.16
N GLU A 53 27.45 -2.44 4.27
CA GLU A 53 27.07 -2.49 2.86
C GLU A 53 25.70 -3.14 2.66
N ALA A 54 25.40 -4.20 3.37
CA ALA A 54 24.07 -4.84 3.39
C ALA A 54 22.99 -3.97 4.06
N ILE A 55 23.31 -3.28 5.14
CA ILE A 55 22.42 -2.27 5.76
C ILE A 55 22.20 -1.12 4.77
N ASN A 56 23.22 -0.73 4.01
CA ASN A 56 23.10 0.27 2.96
C ASN A 56 22.28 -0.21 1.77
N ILE A 57 22.37 -1.49 1.41
CA ILE A 57 21.54 -2.11 0.37
C ILE A 57 20.09 -2.24 0.83
N LEU A 58 19.86 -2.68 2.09
CA LEU A 58 18.57 -2.73 2.75
C LEU A 58 18.02 -1.34 3.04
N GLY A 59 18.89 -0.41 3.39
CA GLY A 59 18.57 0.94 3.80
C GLY A 59 18.55 1.97 2.67
N GLY A 60 18.78 1.59 1.38
CA GLY A 60 18.84 2.56 0.30
C GLY A 60 18.29 2.02 -1.01
N ILE A 61 17.41 2.80 -1.63
CA ILE A 61 16.86 2.56 -2.96
C ILE A 61 17.31 3.71 -3.87
N GLU A 62 17.68 3.40 -5.10
CA GLU A 62 17.99 4.40 -6.10
C GLU A 62 16.69 4.97 -6.67
N VAL A 63 16.50 6.28 -6.51
CA VAL A 63 15.37 7.03 -7.03
C VAL A 63 15.91 8.21 -7.83
N PHE A 64 15.62 8.26 -9.12
CA PHE A 64 16.16 9.26 -10.06
C PHE A 64 17.70 9.40 -9.99
N GLY A 65 18.42 8.28 -9.86
CA GLY A 65 19.89 8.28 -9.77
C GLY A 65 20.45 8.70 -8.40
N ASN A 66 19.62 8.99 -7.42
CA ASN A 66 20.02 9.32 -6.05
C ASN A 66 19.64 8.19 -5.09
N ARG A 67 20.54 7.87 -4.19
CA ARG A 67 20.30 6.85 -3.16
C ARG A 67 19.53 7.45 -1.99
N ILE A 68 18.30 6.99 -1.79
CA ILE A 68 17.41 7.44 -0.72
C ILE A 68 17.30 6.33 0.34
N PRO A 69 17.40 6.65 1.63
CA PRO A 69 17.22 5.65 2.69
C PRO A 69 15.79 5.12 2.70
N ILE A 70 15.61 3.86 3.11
CA ILE A 70 14.32 3.16 3.06
C ILE A 70 13.19 3.89 3.82
N TRP A 71 13.51 4.52 4.95
CA TRP A 71 12.54 5.32 5.69
C TRP A 71 12.06 6.54 4.91
N GLY A 72 12.94 7.15 4.10
CA GLY A 72 12.58 8.25 3.21
C GLY A 72 11.65 7.80 2.10
N VAL A 73 11.90 6.61 1.54
CA VAL A 73 11.02 5.98 0.54
C VAL A 73 9.65 5.67 1.15
N VAL A 74 9.61 5.06 2.33
CA VAL A 74 8.36 4.75 3.05
C VAL A 74 7.55 6.03 3.30
N LEU A 75 8.22 7.11 3.72
CA LEU A 75 7.56 8.39 3.99
C LEU A 75 7.00 9.01 2.69
N ALA A 76 7.79 9.01 1.62
CA ALA A 76 7.36 9.55 0.33
C ALA A 76 6.18 8.75 -0.26
N GLU A 77 6.26 7.43 -0.25
CA GLU A 77 5.18 6.55 -0.71
C GLU A 77 3.93 6.69 0.17
N PHE A 78 4.11 6.85 1.48
CA PHE A 78 2.99 7.11 2.39
C PHE A 78 2.27 8.41 2.05
N CYS A 79 3.00 9.52 1.91
CA CYS A 79 2.40 10.81 1.56
C CYS A 79 1.64 10.73 0.23
N LEU A 80 2.25 10.11 -0.76
CA LEU A 80 1.66 9.94 -2.09
C LEU A 80 0.43 9.04 -2.06
N ALA A 81 0.52 7.89 -1.40
CA ALA A 81 -0.60 6.95 -1.26
C ALA A 81 -1.77 7.59 -0.49
N TYR A 82 -1.48 8.35 0.57
CA TYR A 82 -2.52 9.05 1.33
C TYR A 82 -3.22 10.12 0.50
N LEU A 83 -2.47 10.91 -0.26
CA LEU A 83 -3.05 11.89 -1.19
C LEU A 83 -3.93 11.23 -2.24
N LEU A 84 -3.44 10.17 -2.87
CA LEU A 84 -4.22 9.42 -3.88
C LEU A 84 -5.46 8.78 -3.28
N GLU A 85 -5.38 8.22 -2.07
CA GLU A 85 -6.53 7.64 -1.36
C GLU A 85 -7.60 8.71 -1.10
N MET A 86 -7.20 9.91 -0.68
CA MET A 86 -8.15 11.00 -0.40
C MET A 86 -8.78 11.58 -1.66
N ILE A 87 -8.02 11.71 -2.76
CA ILE A 87 -8.49 12.33 -4.01
C ILE A 87 -9.26 11.32 -4.86
N MET A 88 -8.75 10.11 -5.00
CA MET A 88 -9.24 9.12 -5.95
C MET A 88 -9.74 7.84 -5.28
N GLY A 89 -8.96 7.27 -4.34
CA GLY A 89 -9.24 5.97 -3.74
C GLY A 89 -10.62 5.89 -3.13
N SER A 90 -10.85 6.60 -2.03
CA SER A 90 -12.11 6.57 -1.30
C SER A 90 -13.32 7.07 -2.09
N PRO A 91 -13.29 8.23 -2.77
CA PRO A 91 -14.47 8.74 -3.46
C PRO A 91 -14.82 7.95 -4.72
N CYS A 92 -13.82 7.52 -5.51
CA CYS A 92 -14.08 6.79 -6.75
C CYS A 92 -14.48 5.34 -6.50
N SER A 93 -13.83 4.67 -5.54
CA SER A 93 -14.18 3.28 -5.19
C SER A 93 -15.59 3.17 -4.62
N PHE A 94 -16.01 4.12 -3.78
CA PHE A 94 -17.37 4.17 -3.28
C PHE A 94 -18.39 4.36 -4.41
N LYS A 95 -18.13 5.32 -5.32
CA LYS A 95 -19.00 5.55 -6.50
C LYS A 95 -19.07 4.30 -7.39
N LEU A 96 -17.94 3.63 -7.61
CA LEU A 96 -17.88 2.42 -8.42
C LEU A 96 -18.64 1.27 -7.77
N ALA A 97 -18.51 1.07 -6.46
CA ALA A 97 -19.27 0.07 -5.72
C ALA A 97 -20.78 0.36 -5.78
N CYS A 98 -21.21 1.62 -5.60
CA CYS A 98 -22.61 2.02 -5.73
C CYS A 98 -23.18 1.86 -7.15
N LYS A 99 -22.34 1.88 -8.18
CA LYS A 99 -22.77 1.63 -9.56
C LYS A 99 -23.02 0.14 -9.82
N CYS A 100 -22.28 -0.74 -9.13
CA CYS A 100 -22.39 -2.18 -9.32
C CYS A 100 -23.41 -2.84 -8.35
N PHE A 101 -23.58 -2.25 -7.15
CA PHE A 101 -24.38 -2.82 -6.08
C PHE A 101 -25.28 -1.77 -5.44
N ASP A 102 -26.52 -2.14 -5.16
CA ASP A 102 -27.42 -1.27 -4.40
C ASP A 102 -27.12 -1.38 -2.89
N MET A 103 -26.78 -0.24 -2.29
CA MET A 103 -26.44 -0.13 -0.87
C MET A 103 -27.57 -0.55 0.07
N LYS A 104 -28.85 -0.47 -0.37
CA LYS A 104 -30.00 -0.78 0.46
C LYS A 104 -30.36 -2.28 0.46
N THR A 105 -30.15 -2.94 -0.67
CA THR A 105 -30.56 -4.35 -0.88
C THR A 105 -29.39 -5.32 -0.75
N THR A 106 -28.16 -4.87 -0.94
CA THR A 106 -26.98 -5.73 -0.87
C THR A 106 -26.52 -5.97 0.57
N HIS A 107 -26.17 -7.21 0.87
CA HIS A 107 -25.63 -7.55 2.19
C HIS A 107 -24.38 -6.69 2.51
N PRO A 108 -24.27 -6.12 3.73
CA PRO A 108 -23.19 -5.18 4.07
C PRO A 108 -21.78 -5.69 3.81
N VAL A 109 -21.52 -6.98 4.03
CA VAL A 109 -20.21 -7.60 3.80
C VAL A 109 -19.85 -7.60 2.31
N ILE A 110 -20.83 -7.92 1.43
CA ILE A 110 -20.61 -7.92 -0.01
C ILE A 110 -20.34 -6.51 -0.52
N PHE A 111 -21.12 -5.52 -0.07
CA PHE A 111 -20.92 -4.13 -0.45
C PHE A 111 -19.56 -3.59 0.02
N GLU A 112 -19.14 -3.94 1.24
CA GLU A 112 -17.81 -3.59 1.75
C GLU A 112 -16.68 -4.25 0.96
N SER A 113 -16.84 -5.53 0.59
CA SER A 113 -15.87 -6.22 -0.26
C SER A 113 -15.79 -5.59 -1.64
N ALA A 114 -16.91 -5.14 -2.20
CA ALA A 114 -16.93 -4.41 -3.46
C ALA A 114 -16.15 -3.08 -3.40
N ILE A 115 -16.28 -2.34 -2.29
CA ILE A 115 -15.48 -1.12 -2.07
C ILE A 115 -13.99 -1.46 -2.00
N ILE A 116 -13.61 -2.53 -1.29
CA ILE A 116 -12.20 -2.96 -1.18
C ILE A 116 -11.67 -3.33 -2.57
N CYS A 117 -12.43 -4.13 -3.34
CA CYS A 117 -12.06 -4.51 -4.70
C CYS A 117 -11.86 -3.28 -5.60
N ALA A 118 -12.79 -2.32 -5.52
CA ALA A 118 -12.72 -1.09 -6.30
C ALA A 118 -11.51 -0.22 -5.88
N THR A 119 -11.24 -0.11 -4.57
CA THR A 119 -10.08 0.62 -4.05
C THR A 119 -8.78 0.00 -4.53
N VAL A 120 -8.61 -1.31 -4.38
CA VAL A 120 -7.41 -2.00 -4.86
C VAL A 120 -7.27 -1.90 -6.37
N GLY A 121 -8.39 -2.05 -7.11
CA GLY A 121 -8.41 -1.94 -8.57
C GLY A 121 -8.00 -0.57 -9.11
N LEU A 122 -8.22 0.50 -8.35
CA LEU A 122 -7.81 1.86 -8.71
C LEU A 122 -6.41 2.20 -8.17
N MET A 123 -6.17 1.92 -6.90
CA MET A 123 -4.95 2.34 -6.22
C MET A 123 -3.72 1.52 -6.62
N CYS A 124 -3.87 0.20 -6.81
CA CYS A 124 -2.73 -0.66 -7.14
C CYS A 124 -2.11 -0.30 -8.51
N PRO A 125 -2.88 -0.14 -9.61
CA PRO A 125 -2.29 0.32 -10.87
C PRO A 125 -1.71 1.73 -10.79
N ALA A 126 -2.36 2.66 -10.09
CA ALA A 126 -1.88 4.03 -9.94
C ALA A 126 -0.54 4.10 -9.19
N MET A 127 -0.46 3.45 -8.02
CA MET A 127 0.78 3.39 -7.23
C MET A 127 1.89 2.63 -7.96
N SER A 128 1.55 1.52 -8.65
CA SER A 128 2.51 0.78 -9.46
C SER A 128 3.04 1.60 -10.65
N PHE A 129 2.23 2.48 -11.23
CA PHE A 129 2.68 3.39 -12.28
C PHE A 129 3.68 4.42 -11.76
N ILE A 130 3.38 5.02 -10.62
CA ILE A 130 4.28 5.96 -9.96
C ILE A 130 5.59 5.27 -9.57
N ALA A 131 5.51 4.07 -9.00
CA ALA A 131 6.69 3.28 -8.66
C ALA A 131 7.52 2.94 -9.91
N ALA A 132 6.88 2.59 -11.03
CA ALA A 132 7.59 2.33 -12.28
C ALA A 132 8.35 3.55 -12.81
N ILE A 133 7.82 4.77 -12.59
CA ILE A 133 8.51 6.02 -12.93
C ILE A 133 9.63 6.31 -11.94
N LEU A 134 9.38 6.24 -10.64
CA LEU A 134 10.35 6.61 -9.62
C LEU A 134 11.58 5.69 -9.62
N TYR A 135 11.36 4.40 -9.81
CA TYR A 135 12.40 3.37 -9.75
C TYR A 135 12.92 2.95 -11.13
N TYR A 136 12.62 3.74 -12.18
CA TYR A 136 13.19 3.51 -13.50
C TYR A 136 14.70 3.74 -13.45
N PRO A 137 15.53 2.86 -14.01
CA PRO A 137 16.98 2.95 -13.95
C PRO A 137 17.54 4.02 -14.91
N TYR A 138 17.27 5.29 -14.62
CA TYR A 138 17.68 6.44 -15.45
C TYR A 138 19.19 6.58 -15.59
N SER A 139 19.96 6.07 -14.62
CA SER A 139 21.43 6.15 -14.62
C SER A 139 22.10 5.12 -15.54
N SER A 140 21.41 4.02 -15.80
CA SER A 140 22.00 2.87 -16.53
C SER A 140 21.40 2.62 -17.91
N MET A 141 20.27 3.23 -18.23
CA MET A 141 19.55 3.02 -19.49
C MET A 141 18.93 4.32 -20.00
N ASP A 142 18.93 4.50 -21.32
CA ASP A 142 18.14 5.55 -21.96
C ASP A 142 16.65 5.33 -21.70
N PHE A 143 15.91 6.44 -21.52
CA PHE A 143 14.49 6.36 -21.26
C PHE A 143 13.74 5.74 -22.45
N ASN A 144 13.04 4.64 -22.19
CA ASN A 144 12.21 3.96 -23.16
C ASN A 144 10.80 3.72 -22.59
N ILE A 145 9.79 4.31 -23.22
CA ILE A 145 8.40 4.22 -22.81
C ILE A 145 7.88 2.77 -22.78
N PHE A 146 8.31 1.93 -23.71
CA PHE A 146 7.91 0.53 -23.74
C PHE A 146 8.46 -0.27 -22.55
N THR A 147 9.71 0.03 -22.16
CA THR A 147 10.32 -0.55 -20.96
C THR A 147 9.58 -0.09 -19.69
N LEU A 148 9.22 1.19 -19.62
CA LEU A 148 8.42 1.73 -18.51
C LEU A 148 7.06 1.04 -18.41
N LEU A 149 6.33 0.91 -19.52
CA LEU A 149 5.03 0.24 -19.55
C LEU A 149 5.13 -1.24 -19.21
N ALA A 150 6.16 -1.93 -19.68
CA ALA A 150 6.39 -3.34 -19.35
C ALA A 150 6.67 -3.51 -17.85
N ASN A 151 7.50 -2.65 -17.26
CA ASN A 151 7.76 -2.64 -15.82
C ASN A 151 6.50 -2.33 -15.01
N TRP A 152 5.72 -1.35 -15.44
CA TRP A 152 4.44 -1.04 -14.82
C TRP A 152 3.49 -2.24 -14.82
N LEU A 153 3.27 -2.86 -15.98
CA LEU A 153 2.41 -4.05 -16.08
C LEU A 153 2.94 -5.20 -15.21
N LYS A 154 4.25 -5.44 -15.21
CA LYS A 154 4.88 -6.41 -14.31
C LYS A 154 4.54 -6.12 -12.84
N LEU A 155 4.73 -4.87 -12.40
CA LEU A 155 4.42 -4.46 -11.02
C LEU A 155 2.93 -4.65 -10.71
N VAL A 156 2.03 -4.29 -11.61
CA VAL A 156 0.59 -4.49 -11.41
C VAL A 156 0.27 -5.97 -11.25
N CYS A 157 0.80 -6.84 -12.13
CA CYS A 157 0.53 -8.27 -12.08
C CYS A 157 0.99 -8.92 -10.76
N PHE A 158 2.12 -8.48 -10.20
CA PHE A 158 2.62 -9.01 -8.92
C PHE A 158 1.95 -8.35 -7.72
N ASN A 159 1.76 -7.04 -7.76
CA ASN A 159 1.22 -6.28 -6.64
C ASN A 159 -0.28 -6.47 -6.46
N PHE A 160 -1.05 -6.63 -7.53
CA PHE A 160 -2.50 -6.70 -7.46
C PHE A 160 -3.03 -7.89 -6.63
N PRO A 161 -2.58 -9.14 -6.86
CA PRO A 161 -2.99 -10.27 -6.02
C PRO A 161 -2.59 -10.07 -4.56
N PHE A 162 -1.35 -9.64 -4.31
CA PHE A 162 -0.86 -9.36 -2.97
C PHE A 162 -1.71 -8.30 -2.28
N ALA A 163 -1.96 -7.17 -2.95
CA ALA A 163 -2.79 -6.09 -2.44
C ALA A 163 -4.19 -6.55 -2.08
N PHE A 164 -4.82 -7.27 -3.00
CA PHE A 164 -6.19 -7.72 -2.84
C PHE A 164 -6.33 -8.65 -1.62
N PHE A 165 -5.51 -9.70 -1.56
CA PHE A 165 -5.55 -10.64 -0.44
C PHE A 165 -5.17 -9.98 0.88
N THR A 166 -4.13 -9.16 0.89
CA THR A 166 -3.66 -8.49 2.10
C THR A 166 -4.71 -7.49 2.61
N GLN A 167 -5.33 -6.72 1.74
CA GLN A 167 -6.41 -5.80 2.12
C GLN A 167 -7.62 -6.54 2.67
N LEU A 168 -8.07 -7.59 1.98
CA LEU A 168 -9.31 -8.29 2.33
C LEU A 168 -9.17 -9.06 3.64
N PHE A 169 -8.09 -9.82 3.81
CA PHE A 169 -7.95 -10.77 4.92
C PHE A 169 -7.19 -10.22 6.12
N PHE A 170 -6.30 -9.26 5.94
CA PHE A 170 -5.44 -8.77 7.02
C PHE A 170 -5.69 -7.30 7.36
N ILE A 171 -5.55 -6.39 6.40
CA ILE A 171 -5.54 -4.96 6.69
C ILE A 171 -6.91 -4.48 7.15
N GLN A 172 -7.97 -4.78 6.40
CA GLN A 172 -9.31 -4.31 6.75
C GLN A 172 -9.84 -4.84 8.08
N PRO A 173 -9.71 -6.14 8.42
CA PRO A 173 -10.05 -6.63 9.74
C PRO A 173 -9.25 -5.96 10.86
N LEU A 174 -7.93 -5.78 10.65
CA LEU A 174 -7.04 -5.14 11.61
C LEU A 174 -7.43 -3.68 11.86
N VAL A 175 -7.58 -2.90 10.79
CA VAL A 175 -7.95 -1.48 10.87
C VAL A 175 -9.31 -1.30 11.56
N ARG A 176 -10.29 -2.17 11.26
CA ARG A 176 -11.60 -2.14 11.92
C ARG A 176 -11.50 -2.46 13.40
N THR A 177 -10.62 -3.38 13.78
CA THR A 177 -10.38 -3.72 15.18
C THR A 177 -9.75 -2.54 15.91
N VAL A 178 -8.71 -1.93 15.35
CA VAL A 178 -8.08 -0.72 15.89
C VAL A 178 -9.09 0.42 16.01
N PHE A 179 -9.89 0.64 14.98
CA PHE A 179 -10.94 1.67 15.00
C PHE A 179 -11.98 1.42 16.11
N LYS A 180 -12.43 0.19 16.30
CA LYS A 180 -13.37 -0.17 17.38
C LYS A 180 -12.77 0.06 18.76
N ILE A 181 -11.48 -0.24 18.95
CA ILE A 181 -10.81 -0.03 20.24
C ILE A 181 -10.71 1.46 20.55
N ILE A 182 -10.25 2.27 19.60
CA ILE A 182 -10.02 3.71 19.79
C ILE A 182 -11.34 4.46 19.98
N PHE A 183 -12.35 4.16 19.17
CA PHE A 183 -13.64 4.84 19.20
C PHE A 183 -14.72 4.09 19.98
N ARG A 184 -14.33 3.21 20.91
CA ARG A 184 -15.23 2.37 21.69
C ARG A 184 -16.32 3.17 22.43
N LYS A 185 -15.93 4.26 23.09
CA LYS A 185 -16.86 5.14 23.83
C LYS A 185 -17.92 5.75 22.93
N ASP A 186 -17.53 6.23 21.75
CA ASP A 186 -18.45 6.81 20.76
C ASP A 186 -19.42 5.76 20.21
N ILE A 187 -18.95 4.53 20.05
CA ILE A 187 -19.76 3.41 19.55
C ILE A 187 -20.77 2.98 20.61
N GLU A 188 -20.36 2.91 21.87
CA GLU A 188 -21.24 2.55 23.01
C GLU A 188 -22.30 3.62 23.29
N ALA A 189 -21.93 4.91 23.24
CA ALA A 189 -22.87 6.02 23.37
C ALA A 189 -23.99 5.94 22.32
N ARG A 190 -23.62 5.67 21.06
CA ARG A 190 -24.59 5.55 19.95
C ARG A 190 -25.50 4.32 20.05
N LYS A 191 -25.04 3.23 20.66
CA LYS A 191 -25.91 2.07 20.90
C LYS A 191 -26.97 2.38 21.92
N LYS A 192 -26.64 3.22 22.92
CA LYS A 192 -27.62 3.67 23.94
C LYS A 192 -28.66 4.65 23.39
N GLU A 193 -28.29 5.45 22.36
CA GLU A 193 -29.22 6.39 21.71
C GLU A 193 -30.18 5.69 20.72
N ALA A 194 -29.83 4.48 20.27
CA ALA A 194 -30.62 3.72 19.29
C ALA A 194 -31.60 2.73 19.93
N HIS A 195 -31.58 2.58 21.28
CA HIS A 195 -32.52 1.82 22.11
C HIS A 195 -33.36 2.75 22.95
#